data_ed95403edbe90b010bd1cfec5bb960b2
#
_entry.id   ed95403edbe90b010bd1cfec5bb960b2
#
_cell.length_a   1.000
_cell.length_b   1.000
_cell.length_c   1.000
_cell.angle_alpha   90.00
_cell.angle_beta   90.00
_cell.angle_gamma   90.00
#
_symmetry.space_group_name_H-M   'P 1'
#
loop_
_entity.id
_entity.type
_entity.pdbx_description
1 polymer ?
#
loop_
_entity_poly.entity_id
_entity_poly.type
_entity_poly.pdbx_seq_one_letter_code
_entity_poly.pdbx_strand_id
1 'polypeptide(L)'
;MLNKLAQIVRRETKALVFDQYGTIVDMQSGLVEMVTPFLKNKGWAGNPNQFVTWWRRKHFEDSMIDSLIDNGHTPYRQIGHRAVSHVMDRAEIAYSQNDVEWLISCIEKLKPFPDVIKSLEALKNSYRLCILSNGDRDMLEKAKKYIGFNFDLTITVQEAGAFKPDWRTYAEAEKIIHQKYGEIENGGFIT
;
A
#
# COMPACT_ATOMS: atom_id res chain seq x y z
N MET A 1 -23.21 -23.62 -2.40
CA MET A 1 -23.65 -23.16 -1.05
C MET A 1 -22.41 -22.91 -0.18
N LEU A 2 -22.35 -21.78 0.52
CA LEU A 2 -21.30 -21.55 1.52
C LEU A 2 -21.43 -22.57 2.65
N ASN A 3 -20.29 -23.05 3.18
CA ASN A 3 -20.33 -23.92 4.36
C ASN A 3 -20.79 -23.12 5.61
N LYS A 4 -21.15 -23.82 6.67
CA LYS A 4 -21.71 -23.22 7.91
C LYS A 4 -20.77 -22.17 8.52
N LEU A 5 -19.44 -22.42 8.50
CA LEU A 5 -18.44 -21.50 9.02
C LEU A 5 -18.39 -20.20 8.19
N ALA A 6 -18.39 -20.28 6.87
CA ALA A 6 -18.41 -19.11 6.00
C ALA A 6 -19.66 -18.25 6.18
N GLN A 7 -20.81 -18.88 6.48
CA GLN A 7 -22.06 -18.16 6.80
C GLN A 7 -21.94 -17.41 8.13
N ILE A 8 -21.33 -18.01 9.16
CA ILE A 8 -21.10 -17.38 10.46
C ILE A 8 -20.16 -16.18 10.28
N VAL A 9 -18.98 -16.38 9.65
CA VAL A 9 -18.01 -15.31 9.39
C VAL A 9 -18.68 -14.14 8.66
N ARG A 10 -19.43 -14.43 7.59
CA ARG A 10 -20.13 -13.38 6.83
C ARG A 10 -21.13 -12.60 7.68
N ARG A 11 -21.86 -13.25 8.57
CA ARG A 11 -22.88 -12.62 9.41
C ARG A 11 -22.25 -11.75 10.51
N GLU A 12 -21.15 -12.22 11.09
CA GLU A 12 -20.54 -11.61 12.27
C GLU A 12 -19.49 -10.54 11.92
N THR A 13 -18.87 -10.63 10.73
CA THR A 13 -17.94 -9.59 10.27
C THR A 13 -18.67 -8.27 10.01
N LYS A 14 -18.17 -7.17 10.58
CA LYS A 14 -18.73 -5.82 10.44
C LYS A 14 -17.82 -4.87 9.65
N ALA A 15 -16.51 -5.10 9.67
CA ALA A 15 -15.54 -4.32 8.95
C ALA A 15 -14.58 -5.22 8.16
N LEU A 16 -14.22 -4.77 6.97
CA LEU A 16 -13.16 -5.37 6.14
C LEU A 16 -12.03 -4.37 6.01
N VAL A 17 -10.82 -4.80 6.33
CA VAL A 17 -9.62 -3.97 6.29
C VAL A 17 -8.72 -4.47 5.16
N PHE A 18 -8.48 -3.62 4.19
CA PHE A 18 -7.71 -3.94 2.98
C PHE A 18 -6.31 -3.33 3.04
N ASP A 19 -5.32 -4.06 2.56
CA ASP A 19 -4.08 -3.45 2.10
C ASP A 19 -4.33 -2.65 0.82
N GLN A 20 -3.48 -1.65 0.54
CA GLN A 20 -3.61 -0.80 -0.65
C GLN A 20 -2.69 -1.24 -1.79
N TYR A 21 -1.38 -1.35 -1.53
CA TYR A 21 -0.36 -1.50 -2.57
C TYR A 21 -0.15 -2.95 -3.00
N GLY A 22 -0.75 -3.35 -4.12
CA GLY A 22 -0.75 -4.71 -4.64
C GLY A 22 -2.02 -5.50 -4.30
N THR A 23 -2.96 -4.89 -3.54
CA THR A 23 -4.27 -5.45 -3.22
C THR A 23 -5.40 -4.63 -3.85
N ILE A 24 -5.49 -3.35 -3.52
CA ILE A 24 -6.45 -2.42 -4.14
C ILE A 24 -5.91 -1.89 -5.46
N VAL A 25 -4.65 -1.47 -5.50
CA VAL A 25 -4.02 -0.90 -6.69
C VAL A 25 -2.99 -1.85 -7.30
N ASP A 26 -2.96 -1.92 -8.65
CA ASP A 26 -1.96 -2.68 -9.39
C ASP A 26 -0.61 -1.94 -9.35
N MET A 27 0.15 -2.20 -8.29
CA MET A 27 1.42 -1.53 -8.09
C MET A 27 2.47 -1.96 -9.12
N GLN A 28 2.48 -3.24 -9.55
CA GLN A 28 3.49 -3.71 -10.49
C GLN A 28 3.27 -3.12 -11.88
N SER A 29 2.11 -3.37 -12.47
CA SER A 29 1.84 -2.94 -13.85
C SER A 29 1.75 -1.42 -13.95
N GLY A 30 1.14 -0.76 -12.96
CA GLY A 30 1.02 0.70 -12.94
C GLY A 30 2.37 1.41 -12.84
N LEU A 31 3.31 0.92 -12.02
CA LEU A 31 4.67 1.48 -12.00
C LEU A 31 5.40 1.18 -13.29
N VAL A 32 5.31 -0.04 -13.83
CA VAL A 32 5.96 -0.39 -15.11
C VAL A 32 5.51 0.52 -16.23
N GLU A 33 4.20 0.79 -16.35
CA GLU A 33 3.65 1.71 -17.35
C GLU A 33 4.27 3.10 -17.24
N MET A 34 4.33 3.66 -16.02
CA MET A 34 4.84 5.01 -15.79
C MET A 34 6.37 5.12 -15.95
N VAL A 35 7.14 4.13 -15.48
CA VAL A 35 8.62 4.23 -15.50
C VAL A 35 9.23 3.84 -16.84
N THR A 36 8.54 3.09 -17.70
CA THR A 36 9.08 2.64 -18.99
C THR A 36 9.57 3.80 -19.87
N PRO A 37 8.77 4.86 -20.13
CA PRO A 37 9.25 6.01 -20.92
C PRO A 37 10.37 6.76 -20.21
N PHE A 38 10.35 6.87 -18.88
CA PHE A 38 11.41 7.49 -18.10
C PHE A 38 12.75 6.74 -18.26
N LEU A 39 12.78 5.43 -18.08
CA LEU A 39 13.97 4.60 -18.22
C LEU A 39 14.53 4.66 -19.65
N LYS A 40 13.64 4.65 -20.65
CA LYS A 40 14.03 4.82 -22.05
C LYS A 40 14.70 6.19 -22.30
N ASN A 41 14.15 7.26 -21.73
CA ASN A 41 14.73 8.61 -21.85
C ASN A 41 16.09 8.72 -21.15
N LYS A 42 16.35 7.91 -20.11
CA LYS A 42 17.67 7.77 -19.46
C LYS A 42 18.64 6.90 -20.27
N GLY A 43 18.26 6.38 -21.42
CA GLY A 43 19.08 5.51 -22.26
C GLY A 43 19.25 4.08 -21.73
N TRP A 44 18.46 3.68 -20.72
CA TRP A 44 18.56 2.35 -20.15
C TRP A 44 17.81 1.31 -21.01
N ALA A 45 18.54 0.26 -21.41
CA ALA A 45 18.02 -0.81 -22.28
C ALA A 45 17.54 -2.06 -21.52
N GLY A 46 17.53 -2.03 -20.19
CA GLY A 46 17.10 -3.14 -19.36
C GLY A 46 15.57 -3.32 -19.34
N ASN A 47 15.10 -4.31 -18.58
CA ASN A 47 13.69 -4.65 -18.49
C ASN A 47 12.97 -3.81 -17.41
N PRO A 48 12.03 -2.91 -17.77
CA PRO A 48 11.31 -2.06 -16.81
C PRO A 48 10.57 -2.86 -15.73
N ASN A 49 10.01 -4.02 -16.06
CA ASN A 49 9.35 -4.89 -15.09
C ASN A 49 10.33 -5.40 -14.01
N GLN A 50 11.55 -5.73 -14.40
CA GLN A 50 12.61 -6.13 -13.46
C GLN A 50 13.06 -4.95 -12.58
N PHE A 51 13.19 -3.74 -13.15
CA PHE A 51 13.49 -2.52 -12.41
C PHE A 51 12.46 -2.27 -11.30
N VAL A 52 11.17 -2.32 -11.64
CA VAL A 52 10.07 -2.17 -10.67
C VAL A 52 10.08 -3.28 -9.62
N THR A 53 10.37 -4.51 -10.01
CA THR A 53 10.50 -5.63 -9.07
C THR A 53 11.62 -5.41 -8.06
N TRP A 54 12.79 -4.94 -8.50
CA TRP A 54 13.89 -4.60 -7.60
C TRP A 54 13.52 -3.45 -6.65
N TRP A 55 12.88 -2.39 -7.17
CA TRP A 55 12.43 -1.27 -6.37
C TRP A 55 11.44 -1.68 -5.29
N ARG A 56 10.37 -2.38 -5.67
CA ARG A 56 9.34 -2.85 -4.73
C ARG A 56 9.93 -3.76 -3.64
N ARG A 57 10.81 -4.68 -4.06
CA ARG A 57 11.48 -5.58 -3.12
C ARG A 57 12.36 -4.82 -2.14
N LYS A 58 13.21 -3.93 -2.63
CA LYS A 58 14.08 -3.11 -1.78
C LYS A 58 13.30 -2.24 -0.81
N HIS A 59 12.23 -1.60 -1.30
CA HIS A 59 11.35 -0.77 -0.48
C HIS A 59 10.68 -1.59 0.64
N PHE A 60 10.19 -2.78 0.33
CA PHE A 60 9.57 -3.68 1.29
C PHE A 60 10.58 -4.21 2.32
N GLU A 61 11.75 -4.66 1.89
CA GLU A 61 12.83 -5.14 2.77
C GLU A 61 13.27 -4.04 3.76
N ASP A 62 13.50 -2.82 3.27
CA ASP A 62 13.91 -1.69 4.12
C ASP A 62 12.81 -1.29 5.12
N SER A 63 11.54 -1.37 4.73
CA SER A 63 10.42 -1.14 5.65
C SER A 63 10.36 -2.18 6.77
N MET A 64 10.61 -3.46 6.47
CA MET A 64 10.69 -4.50 7.50
C MET A 64 11.91 -4.29 8.42
N ILE A 65 13.04 -3.92 7.86
CA ILE A 65 14.26 -3.65 8.64
C ILE A 65 14.04 -2.47 9.59
N ASP A 66 13.38 -1.41 9.14
CA ASP A 66 13.02 -0.24 9.97
C ASP A 66 12.23 -0.67 11.21
N SER A 67 11.21 -1.51 11.02
CA SER A 67 10.41 -2.05 12.13
C SER A 67 11.19 -2.99 13.06
N LEU A 68 12.13 -3.78 12.52
CA LEU A 68 12.95 -4.70 13.32
C LEU A 68 13.98 -3.98 14.16
N ILE A 69 14.55 -2.86 13.68
CA ILE A 69 15.50 -2.05 14.42
C ILE A 69 14.83 -1.30 15.57
N ASP A 70 13.55 -0.97 15.41
CA ASP A 70 12.71 -0.30 16.41
C ASP A 70 13.33 1.00 16.97
N ASN A 71 13.95 1.78 16.10
CA ASN A 71 14.58 3.08 16.44
C ASN A 71 13.74 4.26 15.94
N GLY A 72 12.43 4.21 16.17
CA GLY A 72 11.45 5.15 15.63
C GLY A 72 11.00 4.76 14.22
N HIS A 73 9.99 5.46 13.72
CA HIS A 73 9.38 5.20 12.42
C HIS A 73 9.95 6.10 11.34
N THR A 74 10.60 5.52 10.35
CA THR A 74 11.03 6.25 9.14
C THR A 74 9.83 6.36 8.17
N PRO A 75 9.46 7.56 7.68
CA PRO A 75 8.38 7.71 6.70
C PRO A 75 8.54 6.79 5.48
N TYR A 76 7.45 6.18 5.01
CA TYR A 76 7.46 5.27 3.85
C TYR A 76 8.06 5.92 2.61
N ARG A 77 7.76 7.20 2.38
CA ARG A 77 8.37 8.01 1.31
C ARG A 77 9.89 8.07 1.43
N GLN A 78 10.42 8.26 2.63
CA GLN A 78 11.87 8.36 2.84
C GLN A 78 12.57 7.02 2.60
N ILE A 79 11.96 5.90 3.01
CA ILE A 79 12.45 4.56 2.65
C ILE A 79 12.39 4.38 1.14
N GLY A 80 11.31 4.84 0.50
CA GLY A 80 11.15 4.82 -0.94
C GLY A 80 12.26 5.56 -1.68
N HIS A 81 12.68 6.74 -1.21
CA HIS A 81 13.82 7.48 -1.79
C HIS A 81 15.10 6.64 -1.77
N ARG A 82 15.41 6.00 -0.64
CA ARG A 82 16.60 5.12 -0.53
C ARG A 82 16.49 3.93 -1.47
N ALA A 83 15.32 3.30 -1.53
CA ALA A 83 15.07 2.15 -2.40
C ALA A 83 15.20 2.49 -3.88
N VAL A 84 14.65 3.63 -4.31
CA VAL A 84 14.77 4.11 -5.70
C VAL A 84 16.22 4.43 -6.04
N SER A 85 16.94 5.20 -5.20
CA SER A 85 18.34 5.51 -5.42
C SER A 85 19.17 4.24 -5.56
N HIS A 86 19.00 3.27 -4.65
CA HIS A 86 19.68 1.98 -4.71
C HIS A 86 19.43 1.23 -6.04
N VAL A 87 18.20 1.26 -6.55
CA VAL A 87 17.87 0.57 -7.81
C VAL A 87 18.40 1.31 -9.03
N MET A 88 18.42 2.65 -8.99
CA MET A 88 19.07 3.45 -10.04
C MET A 88 20.57 3.18 -10.09
N ASP A 89 21.25 3.15 -8.94
CA ASP A 89 22.67 2.79 -8.83
C ASP A 89 22.94 1.37 -9.35
N ARG A 90 22.12 0.40 -8.93
CA ARG A 90 22.20 -1.00 -9.41
C ARG A 90 22.05 -1.13 -10.92
N ALA A 91 21.20 -0.29 -11.50
CA ALA A 91 20.94 -0.26 -12.95
C ALA A 91 21.97 0.59 -13.71
N GLU A 92 22.93 1.20 -13.02
CA GLU A 92 23.94 2.12 -13.58
C GLU A 92 23.30 3.30 -14.35
N ILE A 93 22.16 3.79 -13.85
CA ILE A 93 21.42 4.91 -14.45
C ILE A 93 21.78 6.20 -13.71
N ALA A 94 22.28 7.20 -14.44
CA ALA A 94 22.51 8.54 -13.87
C ALA A 94 21.16 9.22 -13.53
N TYR A 95 21.05 9.73 -12.32
CA TYR A 95 19.83 10.36 -11.82
C TYR A 95 20.10 11.60 -10.96
N SER A 96 19.06 12.42 -10.85
CA SER A 96 19.00 13.57 -9.96
C SER A 96 18.02 13.32 -8.81
N GLN A 97 18.03 14.17 -7.79
CA GLN A 97 17.04 14.14 -6.72
C GLN A 97 15.59 14.29 -7.26
N ASN A 98 15.40 15.14 -8.27
CA ASN A 98 14.10 15.31 -8.92
C ASN A 98 13.60 14.03 -9.60
N ASP A 99 14.49 13.22 -10.16
CA ASP A 99 14.14 11.91 -10.73
C ASP A 99 13.62 10.96 -9.64
N VAL A 100 14.29 10.94 -8.48
CA VAL A 100 13.88 10.12 -7.34
C VAL A 100 12.51 10.55 -6.82
N GLU A 101 12.30 11.83 -6.64
CA GLU A 101 11.01 12.38 -6.17
C GLU A 101 9.88 12.08 -7.16
N TRP A 102 10.15 12.23 -8.47
CA TRP A 102 9.18 11.89 -9.49
C TRP A 102 8.80 10.41 -9.46
N LEU A 103 9.79 9.50 -9.35
CA LEU A 103 9.55 8.06 -9.26
C LEU A 103 8.69 7.73 -8.03
N ILE A 104 9.01 8.30 -6.87
CA ILE A 104 8.20 8.10 -5.66
C ILE A 104 6.78 8.62 -5.86
N SER A 105 6.61 9.76 -6.53
CA SER A 105 5.27 10.31 -6.82
C SER A 105 4.40 9.39 -7.69
N CYS A 106 5.00 8.46 -8.44
CA CYS A 106 4.27 7.48 -9.23
C CYS A 106 3.45 6.53 -8.35
N ILE A 107 3.91 6.21 -7.12
CA ILE A 107 3.18 5.37 -6.17
C ILE A 107 1.81 6.00 -5.81
N GLU A 108 1.73 7.32 -5.78
CA GLU A 108 0.50 8.06 -5.45
C GLU A 108 -0.54 8.06 -6.58
N LYS A 109 -0.15 7.63 -7.81
CA LYS A 109 -0.96 7.71 -9.04
C LYS A 109 -1.45 6.35 -9.53
N LEU A 110 -1.25 5.31 -8.75
CA LEU A 110 -1.63 3.95 -9.11
C LEU A 110 -3.15 3.80 -9.22
N LYS A 111 -3.58 3.04 -10.21
CA LYS A 111 -4.99 2.73 -10.45
C LYS A 111 -5.38 1.40 -9.80
N PRO A 112 -6.65 1.23 -9.42
CA PRO A 112 -7.12 -0.05 -8.89
C PRO A 112 -7.08 -1.16 -9.95
N PHE A 113 -7.03 -2.42 -9.49
CA PHE A 113 -7.29 -3.55 -10.37
C PHE A 113 -8.70 -3.48 -10.96
N PRO A 114 -8.95 -4.08 -12.15
CA PRO A 114 -10.20 -3.91 -12.89
C PRO A 114 -11.46 -4.36 -12.14
N ASP A 115 -11.34 -5.32 -11.22
CA ASP A 115 -12.45 -5.88 -10.43
C ASP A 115 -12.71 -5.15 -9.11
N VAL A 116 -11.79 -4.30 -8.66
CA VAL A 116 -11.80 -3.71 -7.31
C VAL A 116 -13.00 -2.81 -7.09
N ILE A 117 -13.23 -1.84 -7.96
CA ILE A 117 -14.31 -0.86 -7.74
C ILE A 117 -15.67 -1.54 -7.66
N LYS A 118 -15.96 -2.47 -8.57
CA LYS A 118 -17.20 -3.23 -8.57
C LYS A 118 -17.36 -4.06 -7.30
N SER A 119 -16.27 -4.68 -6.83
CA SER A 119 -16.27 -5.51 -5.63
C SER A 119 -16.49 -4.66 -4.37
N LEU A 120 -15.80 -3.51 -4.25
CA LEU A 120 -15.98 -2.59 -3.13
C LEU A 120 -17.41 -2.01 -3.08
N GLU A 121 -17.98 -1.65 -4.24
CA GLU A 121 -19.36 -1.16 -4.33
C GLU A 121 -20.38 -2.22 -3.87
N ALA A 122 -20.11 -3.50 -4.13
CA ALA A 122 -20.96 -4.59 -3.62
C ALA A 122 -20.80 -4.80 -2.11
N LEU A 123 -19.58 -4.68 -1.59
CA LEU A 123 -19.26 -4.94 -0.18
C LEU A 123 -19.73 -3.81 0.76
N LYS A 124 -19.70 -2.54 0.31
CA LYS A 124 -20.03 -1.38 1.15
C LYS A 124 -21.46 -1.40 1.72
N ASN A 125 -22.36 -2.15 1.09
CA ASN A 125 -23.74 -2.29 1.56
C ASN A 125 -23.86 -3.20 2.80
N SER A 126 -22.83 -3.99 3.10
CA SER A 126 -22.84 -4.98 4.18
C SER A 126 -21.74 -4.75 5.22
N TYR A 127 -20.67 -4.05 4.85
CA TYR A 127 -19.47 -3.92 5.67
C TYR A 127 -18.96 -2.47 5.69
N ARG A 128 -18.28 -2.10 6.78
CA ARG A 128 -17.39 -0.95 6.79
C ARG A 128 -16.11 -1.31 6.02
N LEU A 129 -15.71 -0.48 5.07
CA LEU A 129 -14.55 -0.74 4.24
C LEU A 129 -13.40 0.19 4.65
N CYS A 130 -12.35 -0.40 5.19
CA CYS A 130 -11.20 0.32 5.74
C CYS A 130 -9.93 -0.01 4.95
N ILE A 131 -8.99 0.93 4.92
CA ILE A 131 -7.62 0.69 4.46
C ILE A 131 -6.68 0.61 5.65
N LEU A 132 -5.72 -0.32 5.61
CA LEU A 132 -4.52 -0.34 6.45
C LEU A 132 -3.30 -0.46 5.54
N SER A 133 -2.52 0.61 5.43
CA SER A 133 -1.43 0.71 4.45
C SER A 133 -0.09 1.11 5.08
N ASN A 134 0.99 0.62 4.48
CA ASN A 134 2.36 1.06 4.79
C ASN A 134 2.66 2.50 4.30
N GLY A 135 1.82 3.06 3.43
CA GLY A 135 2.00 4.41 2.90
C GLY A 135 1.82 5.51 3.94
N ASP A 136 2.53 6.62 3.76
CA ASP A 136 2.35 7.81 4.58
C ASP A 136 0.96 8.42 4.34
N ARG A 137 0.41 9.11 5.35
CA ARG A 137 -0.94 9.68 5.30
C ARG A 137 -1.17 10.58 4.09
N ASP A 138 -0.22 11.47 3.79
CA ASP A 138 -0.33 12.37 2.64
C ASP A 138 -0.30 11.64 1.29
N MET A 139 0.46 10.53 1.18
CA MET A 139 0.48 9.67 -0.01
C MET A 139 -0.87 9.00 -0.21
N LEU A 140 -1.47 8.47 0.86
CA LEU A 140 -2.78 7.82 0.81
C LEU A 140 -3.88 8.82 0.44
N GLU A 141 -3.85 10.03 0.98
CA GLU A 141 -4.80 11.10 0.62
C GLU A 141 -4.70 11.46 -0.86
N LYS A 142 -3.48 11.62 -1.39
CA LYS A 142 -3.27 11.90 -2.82
C LYS A 142 -3.73 10.74 -3.72
N ALA A 143 -3.58 9.50 -3.26
CA ALA A 143 -3.97 8.31 -4.02
C ALA A 143 -5.50 8.18 -4.19
N LYS A 144 -6.31 8.72 -3.28
CA LYS A 144 -7.78 8.59 -3.30
C LYS A 144 -8.40 8.95 -4.64
N LYS A 145 -7.95 10.05 -5.28
CA LYS A 145 -8.47 10.50 -6.57
C LYS A 145 -8.18 9.55 -7.73
N TYR A 146 -7.12 8.74 -7.61
CA TYR A 146 -6.74 7.76 -8.65
C TYR A 146 -7.41 6.41 -8.42
N ILE A 147 -7.70 6.07 -7.15
CA ILE A 147 -8.45 4.87 -6.79
C ILE A 147 -9.92 5.02 -7.19
N GLY A 148 -10.50 6.22 -7.00
CA GLY A 148 -11.89 6.50 -7.37
C GLY A 148 -12.92 5.85 -6.43
N PHE A 149 -12.53 5.48 -5.21
CA PHE A 149 -13.42 4.94 -4.18
C PHE A 149 -13.14 5.58 -2.81
N ASN A 150 -14.21 5.87 -2.06
CA ASN A 150 -14.12 6.42 -0.72
C ASN A 150 -14.29 5.33 0.32
N PHE A 151 -13.20 5.00 1.03
CA PHE A 151 -13.21 4.10 2.17
C PHE A 151 -13.78 4.80 3.41
N ASP A 152 -14.45 4.05 4.28
CA ASP A 152 -14.98 4.56 5.55
C ASP A 152 -13.87 5.02 6.50
N LEU A 153 -12.70 4.40 6.41
CA LEU A 153 -11.53 4.71 7.22
C LEU A 153 -10.24 4.39 6.46
N THR A 154 -9.25 5.26 6.56
CA THR A 154 -7.90 5.03 6.05
C THR A 154 -6.93 5.14 7.22
N ILE A 155 -6.25 4.03 7.52
CA ILE A 155 -5.27 3.88 8.60
C ILE A 155 -3.89 3.74 7.95
N THR A 156 -2.93 4.48 8.41
CA THR A 156 -1.53 4.35 8.03
C THR A 156 -0.73 3.74 9.16
N VAL A 157 0.33 3.03 8.82
CA VAL A 157 1.26 2.45 9.80
C VAL A 157 2.00 3.51 10.64
N GLN A 158 1.93 4.78 10.26
CA GLN A 158 2.45 5.89 11.06
C GLN A 158 1.80 5.96 12.44
N GLU A 159 0.53 5.57 12.59
CA GLU A 159 -0.16 5.52 13.88
C GLU A 159 0.45 4.48 14.82
N ALA A 160 0.93 3.36 14.28
CA ALA A 160 1.56 2.29 15.06
C ALA A 160 3.07 2.49 15.26
N GLY A 161 3.69 3.35 14.46
CA GLY A 161 5.14 3.55 14.44
C GLY A 161 5.93 2.34 13.91
N ALA A 162 5.29 1.43 13.18
CA ALA A 162 5.90 0.22 12.65
C ALA A 162 5.21 -0.21 11.34
N PHE A 163 5.95 -0.78 10.40
CA PHE A 163 5.42 -1.30 9.15
C PHE A 163 4.80 -2.69 9.30
N LYS A 164 3.81 -3.01 8.48
CA LYS A 164 3.36 -4.40 8.32
C LYS A 164 4.54 -5.28 7.88
N PRO A 165 4.70 -6.50 8.42
CA PRO A 165 3.74 -7.28 9.22
C PRO A 165 3.91 -7.17 10.74
N ASP A 166 4.50 -6.12 11.30
CA ASP A 166 4.60 -5.96 12.74
C ASP A 166 3.21 -5.98 13.40
N TRP A 167 3.06 -6.75 14.49
CA TRP A 167 1.78 -6.93 15.19
C TRP A 167 1.20 -5.61 15.73
N ARG A 168 2.06 -4.65 16.11
CA ARG A 168 1.65 -3.32 16.59
C ARG A 168 0.76 -2.60 15.60
N THR A 169 1.04 -2.77 14.32
CA THR A 169 0.26 -2.18 13.22
C THR A 169 -1.19 -2.67 13.22
N TYR A 170 -1.40 -3.95 13.43
CA TYR A 170 -2.74 -4.54 13.45
C TYR A 170 -3.48 -4.21 14.73
N ALA A 171 -2.79 -4.23 15.87
CA ALA A 171 -3.37 -3.85 17.17
C ALA A 171 -3.81 -2.38 17.19
N GLU A 172 -3.00 -1.46 16.65
CA GLU A 172 -3.40 -0.05 16.57
C GLU A 172 -4.54 0.16 15.57
N ALA A 173 -4.55 -0.55 14.44
CA ALA A 173 -5.66 -0.49 13.50
C ALA A 173 -6.98 -0.97 14.13
N GLU A 174 -6.97 -2.05 14.88
CA GLU A 174 -8.12 -2.55 15.63
C GLU A 174 -8.62 -1.51 16.63
N LYS A 175 -7.74 -0.94 17.43
CA LYS A 175 -8.07 0.11 18.39
C LYS A 175 -8.72 1.34 17.71
N ILE A 176 -8.17 1.82 16.60
CA ILE A 176 -8.73 2.95 15.84
C ILE A 176 -10.13 2.62 15.30
N ILE A 177 -10.32 1.40 14.80
CA ILE A 177 -11.62 0.94 14.31
C ILE A 177 -12.65 0.89 15.45
N HIS A 178 -12.27 0.32 16.60
CA HIS A 178 -13.12 0.27 17.80
C HIS A 178 -13.47 1.66 18.33
N GLN A 179 -12.53 2.58 18.36
CA GLN A 179 -12.79 3.97 18.77
C GLN A 179 -13.80 4.67 17.86
N LYS A 180 -13.75 4.38 16.57
CA LYS A 180 -14.63 5.03 15.58
C LYS A 180 -16.02 4.41 15.50
N TYR A 181 -16.14 3.09 15.65
CA TYR A 181 -17.38 2.36 15.36
C TYR A 181 -17.94 1.59 16.56
N GLY A 182 -17.30 1.65 17.74
CA GLY A 182 -17.59 0.81 18.89
C GLY A 182 -16.93 -0.57 18.78
N GLU A 183 -17.12 -1.42 19.78
CA GLU A 183 -16.57 -2.78 19.76
C GLU A 183 -17.11 -3.55 18.56
N ILE A 184 -16.23 -3.85 17.63
CA ILE A 184 -16.48 -4.73 16.50
C ILE A 184 -15.87 -6.07 16.88
N GLU A 185 -16.69 -6.97 17.45
CA GLU A 185 -16.24 -8.29 17.94
C GLU A 185 -15.57 -9.15 16.85
N ASN A 186 -15.82 -8.84 15.57
CA ASN A 186 -15.28 -9.62 14.44
C ASN A 186 -14.90 -8.70 13.26
N GLY A 187 -13.71 -8.13 13.29
CA GLY A 187 -13.07 -7.47 12.14
C GLY A 187 -12.30 -8.48 11.28
N GLY A 188 -12.44 -8.40 9.96
CA GLY A 188 -11.64 -9.20 9.01
C GLY A 188 -10.55 -8.35 8.36
N PHE A 189 -9.29 -8.80 8.43
CA PHE A 189 -8.17 -8.20 7.66
C PHE A 189 -7.98 -8.95 6.34
N ILE A 190 -7.84 -8.20 5.26
CA ILE A 190 -7.49 -8.69 3.93
C ILE A 190 -6.14 -8.09 3.56
N THR A 191 -5.12 -8.92 3.53
CA THR A 191 -3.72 -8.53 3.23
C THR A 191 -3.29 -9.04 1.86
#